data_0d1126118ed982ae0d81c225ef6a9245
#
_entry.id   0d1126118ed982ae0d81c225ef6a9245
#
_cell.length_a   1.000
_cell.length_b   1.000
_cell.length_c   1.000
_cell.angle_alpha   90.00
_cell.angle_beta   90.00
_cell.angle_gamma   90.00
#
_symmetry.space_group_name_H-M   'P 1'
#
loop_
_entity.id
_entity.type
_entity.pdbx_description
1 polymer ?
#
loop_
_entity_poly.entity_id
_entity_poly.type
_entity_poly.pdbx_seq_one_letter_code
_entity_poly.pdbx_strand_id
1 'polypeptide(L)'
;LVMKVEWTDKTPRKIQHYAGADYPRENPDLEDVLTSEDVDHIAEIFQTPLTGSYNWDYQIQDDRIKKLYDLGKQLNWDPEIDIDWDRPWPDDETAPEMMNLHDYPPYLAMDEKTRAEFWLHMNAWSLSQFLHGEQGALLVASQLCSCAPTLNAKLYAGSQTFDEARHVEVFNKYLQQRIGVMYPINTHLKSIIDKILTDPRWDMKFI
;
A
#
# COMPACT_ATOMS: atom_id res chain seq x y z
N LEU A 1 -2.40 -11.23 20.48
CA LEU A 1 -2.73 -10.16 21.43
C LEU A 1 -3.18 -8.96 20.63
N VAL A 2 -4.47 -8.69 20.65
CA VAL A 2 -5.05 -7.53 19.96
C VAL A 2 -4.88 -6.33 20.89
N MET A 3 -4.07 -5.35 20.49
CA MET A 3 -3.95 -4.12 21.25
C MET A 3 -4.93 -3.09 20.69
N LYS A 4 -5.89 -2.65 21.50
CA LYS A 4 -6.72 -1.50 21.18
C LYS A 4 -5.89 -0.23 21.23
N VAL A 5 -5.96 0.57 20.18
CA VAL A 5 -5.45 1.94 20.21
C VAL A 5 -6.53 2.81 20.83
N GLU A 6 -6.26 3.42 21.97
CA GLU A 6 -7.14 4.45 22.53
C GLU A 6 -6.94 5.75 21.77
N TRP A 7 -8.04 6.24 21.18
CA TRP A 7 -8.07 7.47 20.42
C TRP A 7 -8.41 8.65 21.32
N THR A 8 -7.58 9.69 21.29
CA THR A 8 -7.93 10.97 21.90
C THR A 8 -8.20 12.00 20.80
N ASP A 9 -9.22 12.84 20.99
CA ASP A 9 -9.75 13.79 19.97
C ASP A 9 -8.76 14.87 19.50
N LYS A 10 -7.52 14.87 19.95
CA LYS A 10 -6.53 15.91 19.67
C LYS A 10 -5.15 15.41 19.22
N THR A 11 -4.95 14.12 19.15
CA THR A 11 -3.68 13.53 18.71
C THR A 11 -3.87 12.76 17.43
N PRO A 12 -2.95 12.88 16.46
CA PRO A 12 -2.90 11.96 15.34
C PRO A 12 -2.90 10.53 15.87
N ARG A 13 -3.68 9.69 15.27
CA ARG A 13 -3.87 8.32 15.73
C ARG A 13 -2.57 7.54 15.56
N LYS A 14 -1.99 7.08 16.66
CA LYS A 14 -0.78 6.25 16.62
C LYS A 14 -1.15 4.86 16.15
N ILE A 15 -0.55 4.44 15.05
CA ILE A 15 -0.60 3.05 14.61
C ILE A 15 0.44 2.28 15.41
N GLN A 16 0.00 1.21 16.04
CA GLN A 16 0.92 0.27 16.64
C GLN A 16 1.35 -0.76 15.60
N HIS A 17 2.62 -0.73 15.23
CA HIS A 17 3.20 -1.77 14.42
C HIS A 17 3.36 -3.05 15.22
N TYR A 18 2.92 -4.15 14.64
CA TYR A 18 3.07 -5.47 15.22
C TYR A 18 4.52 -5.93 15.37
N ALA A 19 5.43 -5.34 14.65
CA ALA A 19 6.85 -5.66 14.70
C ALA A 19 7.62 -4.97 15.84
N GLY A 20 6.93 -4.24 16.73
CA GLY A 20 7.59 -3.53 17.85
C GLY A 20 8.42 -2.33 17.42
N ALA A 21 8.36 -1.94 16.16
CA ALA A 21 8.95 -0.69 15.70
C ALA A 21 8.03 0.46 16.15
N ASP A 22 8.53 1.32 17.02
CA ASP A 22 7.90 2.60 17.27
C ASP A 22 7.96 3.40 15.96
N TYR A 23 6.80 3.55 15.30
CA TYR A 23 6.73 4.44 14.15
C TYR A 23 7.00 5.86 14.64
N PRO A 24 8.01 6.51 14.11
CA PRO A 24 8.28 7.86 14.56
C PRO A 24 7.21 8.79 14.01
N ARG A 25 6.29 9.22 14.88
CA ARG A 25 6.12 10.64 15.15
C ARG A 25 5.13 11.40 14.33
N GLU A 26 4.27 11.92 15.11
CA GLU A 26 3.55 13.15 14.90
C GLU A 26 4.52 14.24 14.44
N ASN A 27 4.47 14.65 13.16
CA ASN A 27 5.22 15.77 12.59
C ASN A 27 6.64 15.93 13.18
N PRO A 28 7.65 15.29 12.64
CA PRO A 28 8.99 15.67 12.97
C PRO A 28 9.15 17.15 12.55
N ASP A 29 9.50 18.02 13.48
CA ASP A 29 10.05 19.31 13.11
C ASP A 29 11.18 19.05 12.10
N LEU A 30 11.39 19.95 11.15
CA LEU A 30 12.43 19.79 10.11
C LEU A 30 13.84 19.52 10.68
N GLU A 31 14.02 19.72 11.99
CA GLU A 31 15.23 19.38 12.73
C GLU A 31 15.32 17.91 13.16
N ASP A 32 14.19 17.17 13.14
CA ASP A 32 14.10 15.74 13.45
C ASP A 32 14.22 14.88 12.18
N VAL A 33 15.23 15.14 11.38
CA VAL A 33 15.56 14.27 10.25
C VAL A 33 15.90 12.88 10.78
N LEU A 34 15.27 11.83 10.22
CA LEU A 34 15.59 10.44 10.52
C LEU A 34 17.12 10.26 10.45
N THR A 35 17.71 9.79 11.53
CA THR A 35 19.13 9.44 11.54
C THR A 35 19.36 8.18 10.68
N SER A 36 20.59 7.91 10.29
CA SER A 36 20.92 6.65 9.61
C SER A 36 20.56 5.42 10.45
N GLU A 37 20.64 5.53 11.77
CA GLU A 37 20.24 4.46 12.70
C GLU A 37 18.72 4.26 12.70
N ASP A 38 17.92 5.32 12.63
CA ASP A 38 16.46 5.22 12.48
C ASP A 38 16.07 4.55 11.15
N VAL A 39 16.77 4.86 10.07
CA VAL A 39 16.53 4.23 8.76
C VAL A 39 16.86 2.74 8.81
N ASP A 40 17.93 2.34 9.47
CA ASP A 40 18.32 0.94 9.61
C ASP A 40 17.28 0.11 10.37
N HIS A 41 16.48 0.74 11.24
CA HIS A 41 15.41 0.06 11.98
C HIS A 41 14.11 -0.12 11.19
N ILE A 42 13.83 0.75 10.21
CA ILE A 42 12.58 0.75 9.45
C ILE A 42 12.75 0.36 7.99
N ALA A 43 13.97 0.40 7.47
CA ALA A 43 14.28 0.06 6.10
C ALA A 43 14.79 -1.37 5.98
N GLU A 44 14.15 -2.14 5.11
CA GLU A 44 14.67 -3.44 4.69
C GLU A 44 15.30 -3.30 3.30
N ILE A 45 16.59 -3.63 3.18
CA ILE A 45 17.34 -3.48 1.94
C ILE A 45 17.20 -4.73 1.09
N PHE A 46 16.85 -4.56 -0.17
CA PHE A 46 16.94 -5.60 -1.19
C PHE A 46 17.89 -5.16 -2.31
N GLN A 47 18.50 -6.14 -2.98
CA GLN A 47 19.37 -5.89 -4.13
C GLN A 47 18.59 -6.09 -5.42
N THR A 48 18.70 -5.14 -6.37
CA THR A 48 18.10 -5.30 -7.70
C THR A 48 19.20 -5.57 -8.74
N PRO A 49 19.11 -6.68 -9.49
CA PRO A 49 20.07 -7.00 -10.54
C PRO A 49 19.70 -6.36 -11.89
N LEU A 50 18.65 -5.55 -11.95
CA LEU A 50 18.13 -4.98 -13.19
C LEU A 50 19.12 -4.00 -13.81
N THR A 51 19.31 -4.18 -15.12
CA THR A 51 20.06 -3.24 -15.94
C THR A 51 19.12 -2.22 -16.56
N GLY A 52 19.37 -0.95 -16.32
CA GLY A 52 18.65 0.15 -16.96
C GLY A 52 19.03 0.29 -18.42
N SER A 53 18.13 0.88 -19.22
CA SER A 53 18.38 1.17 -20.65
C SER A 53 17.83 2.52 -21.04
N TYR A 54 18.56 3.23 -21.88
CA TYR A 54 18.00 4.36 -22.65
C TYR A 54 17.27 3.84 -23.87
N ASN A 55 16.22 4.56 -24.29
CA ASN A 55 15.60 4.38 -25.59
C ASN A 55 15.55 5.75 -26.29
N TRP A 56 16.32 5.90 -27.35
CA TRP A 56 16.43 7.16 -28.12
C TRP A 56 15.43 7.24 -29.27
N ASP A 57 14.58 6.21 -29.44
CA ASP A 57 13.46 6.25 -30.36
C ASP A 57 12.23 6.82 -29.65
N TYR A 58 11.87 8.04 -30.02
CA TYR A 58 10.73 8.77 -29.45
C TYR A 58 9.42 8.56 -30.23
N GLN A 59 9.42 7.70 -31.22
CA GLN A 59 8.19 7.35 -31.94
C GLN A 59 7.29 6.44 -31.14
N ILE A 60 6.00 6.46 -31.47
CA ILE A 60 5.04 5.54 -30.85
C ILE A 60 5.27 4.15 -31.45
N GLN A 61 5.74 3.23 -30.65
CA GLN A 61 6.01 1.83 -31.02
C GLN A 61 4.83 0.90 -30.73
N ASP A 62 3.99 1.25 -29.76
CA ASP A 62 2.75 0.53 -29.42
C ASP A 62 1.66 1.52 -28.99
N ASP A 63 0.66 1.69 -29.84
CA ASP A 63 -0.48 2.59 -29.60
C ASP A 63 -1.30 2.21 -28.36
N ARG A 64 -1.37 0.93 -28.01
CA ARG A 64 -2.12 0.45 -26.86
C ARG A 64 -1.46 0.91 -25.56
N ILE A 65 -0.15 0.73 -25.45
CA ILE A 65 0.63 1.19 -24.28
C ILE A 65 0.60 2.72 -24.20
N LYS A 66 0.74 3.40 -25.34
CA LYS A 66 0.61 4.87 -25.38
C LYS A 66 -0.75 5.34 -24.87
N LYS A 67 -1.83 4.66 -25.27
CA LYS A 67 -3.19 4.95 -24.80
C LYS A 67 -3.33 4.77 -23.28
N LEU A 68 -2.73 3.74 -22.70
CA LEU A 68 -2.75 3.53 -21.25
C LEU A 68 -2.06 4.69 -20.51
N TYR A 69 -0.91 5.14 -20.99
CA TYR A 69 -0.25 6.33 -20.45
C TYR A 69 -1.12 7.59 -20.56
N ASP A 70 -1.80 7.80 -21.69
CA ASP A 70 -2.69 8.93 -21.89
C ASP A 70 -3.92 8.87 -20.97
N LEU A 71 -4.46 7.66 -20.72
CA LEU A 71 -5.54 7.45 -19.75
C LEU A 71 -5.07 7.76 -18.33
N GLY A 72 -3.87 7.33 -17.94
CA GLY A 72 -3.31 7.63 -16.62
C GLY A 72 -3.24 9.14 -16.36
N LYS A 73 -2.89 9.95 -17.37
CA LYS A 73 -2.92 11.42 -17.25
C LYS A 73 -4.34 12.00 -17.13
N GLN A 74 -5.31 11.41 -17.82
CA GLN A 74 -6.69 11.90 -17.86
C GLN A 74 -7.48 11.52 -16.59
N LEU A 75 -7.21 10.34 -16.06
CA LEU A 75 -7.92 9.76 -14.91
C LEU A 75 -7.20 10.03 -13.59
N ASN A 76 -6.31 11.01 -13.58
CA ASN A 76 -5.60 11.39 -12.38
C ASN A 76 -6.56 11.95 -11.33
N TRP A 77 -6.36 11.59 -10.07
CA TRP A 77 -7.12 12.03 -8.91
C TRP A 77 -6.19 12.37 -7.75
N ASP A 78 -6.65 13.15 -6.80
CA ASP A 78 -5.90 13.59 -5.63
C ASP A 78 -6.58 13.08 -4.35
N PRO A 79 -5.90 12.24 -3.54
CA PRO A 79 -6.48 11.68 -2.32
C PRO A 79 -6.95 12.74 -1.32
N GLU A 80 -6.31 13.90 -1.30
CA GLU A 80 -6.66 14.99 -0.37
C GLU A 80 -7.90 15.78 -0.81
N ILE A 81 -8.20 15.79 -2.11
CA ILE A 81 -9.29 16.56 -2.70
C ILE A 81 -10.50 15.70 -3.01
N ASP A 82 -10.26 14.51 -3.57
CA ASP A 82 -11.30 13.66 -4.16
C ASP A 82 -11.91 12.67 -3.15
N ILE A 83 -11.31 12.53 -1.95
CA ILE A 83 -11.81 11.64 -0.89
C ILE A 83 -12.28 12.45 0.31
N ASP A 84 -13.54 12.25 0.69
CA ASP A 84 -14.10 12.83 1.93
C ASP A 84 -13.62 12.00 3.15
N TRP A 85 -12.54 12.44 3.76
CA TRP A 85 -11.93 11.79 4.91
C TRP A 85 -12.73 11.95 6.21
N ASP A 86 -13.61 12.97 6.27
CA ASP A 86 -14.43 13.24 7.45
C ASP A 86 -15.79 12.54 7.38
N ARG A 87 -16.06 11.83 6.31
CA ARG A 87 -17.32 11.11 6.13
C ARG A 87 -17.57 10.19 7.32
N PRO A 88 -18.73 10.33 8.01
CA PRO A 88 -19.07 9.46 9.13
C PRO A 88 -19.15 7.98 8.69
N TRP A 89 -18.90 7.08 9.62
CA TRP A 89 -19.18 5.68 9.40
C TRP A 89 -20.68 5.49 9.13
N PRO A 90 -21.07 4.60 8.23
CA PRO A 90 -22.48 4.23 8.07
C PRO A 90 -23.03 3.68 9.40
N ASP A 91 -24.23 4.09 9.77
CA ASP A 91 -24.91 3.58 10.98
C ASP A 91 -25.22 2.08 10.87
N ASP A 92 -25.26 1.56 9.66
CA ASP A 92 -25.57 0.18 9.34
C ASP A 92 -24.28 -0.53 8.88
N GLU A 93 -23.38 -0.81 9.83
CA GLU A 93 -22.23 -1.66 9.60
C GLU A 93 -22.66 -3.14 9.52
N THR A 94 -23.44 -3.47 8.53
CA THR A 94 -23.49 -4.87 8.09
C THR A 94 -22.07 -5.23 7.62
N ALA A 95 -21.43 -6.10 8.39
CA ALA A 95 -20.16 -6.70 7.99
C ALA A 95 -20.26 -7.11 6.52
N PRO A 96 -19.35 -6.68 5.65
CA PRO A 96 -19.45 -7.03 4.25
C PRO A 96 -19.56 -8.56 4.15
N GLU A 97 -20.56 -9.04 3.42
CA GLU A 97 -20.77 -10.46 3.15
C GLU A 97 -19.61 -11.11 2.35
N MET A 98 -18.47 -10.45 2.32
CA MET A 98 -17.27 -10.88 1.58
C MET A 98 -16.72 -12.24 2.03
N MET A 99 -17.05 -12.66 3.25
CA MET A 99 -16.76 -14.00 3.74
C MET A 99 -18.07 -14.65 4.21
N ASN A 100 -18.44 -15.75 3.59
CA ASN A 100 -19.59 -16.53 4.05
C ASN A 100 -19.25 -17.26 5.35
N LEU A 101 -19.40 -16.58 6.49
CA LEU A 101 -19.18 -17.13 7.82
C LEU A 101 -20.48 -17.61 8.49
N HIS A 102 -21.59 -17.60 7.74
CA HIS A 102 -22.90 -17.95 8.27
C HIS A 102 -22.97 -19.40 8.78
N ASP A 103 -22.13 -20.29 8.24
CA ASP A 103 -22.06 -21.69 8.65
C ASP A 103 -20.82 -22.03 9.50
N TYR A 104 -20.07 -21.01 9.95
CA TYR A 104 -18.87 -21.22 10.75
C TYR A 104 -19.16 -21.15 12.25
N PRO A 105 -19.21 -22.29 12.98
CA PRO A 105 -19.66 -22.35 14.36
C PRO A 105 -18.91 -21.41 15.30
N PRO A 106 -17.57 -21.23 15.22
CA PRO A 106 -16.87 -20.28 16.08
C PRO A 106 -17.33 -18.83 15.90
N TYR A 107 -17.65 -18.42 14.66
CA TYR A 107 -18.18 -17.07 14.39
C TYR A 107 -19.61 -16.91 14.93
N LEU A 108 -20.44 -17.93 14.76
CA LEU A 108 -21.81 -17.93 15.27
C LEU A 108 -21.88 -17.86 16.80
N ALA A 109 -20.88 -18.40 17.49
CA ALA A 109 -20.78 -18.38 18.96
C ALA A 109 -20.28 -17.02 19.51
N MET A 110 -19.78 -16.11 18.66
CA MET A 110 -19.34 -14.79 19.09
C MET A 110 -20.54 -13.92 19.45
N ASP A 111 -20.41 -13.11 20.51
CA ASP A 111 -21.33 -12.02 20.77
C ASP A 111 -21.13 -10.87 19.76
N GLU A 112 -22.04 -9.92 19.74
CA GLU A 112 -22.05 -8.80 18.80
C GLU A 112 -20.75 -7.98 18.87
N LYS A 113 -20.26 -7.70 20.07
CA LYS A 113 -19.03 -6.95 20.29
C LYS A 113 -17.82 -7.69 19.72
N THR A 114 -17.72 -8.98 19.99
CA THR A 114 -16.63 -9.82 19.48
C THR A 114 -16.68 -9.93 17.96
N ARG A 115 -17.87 -9.99 17.34
CA ARG A 115 -18.02 -9.96 15.89
C ARG A 115 -17.54 -8.63 15.30
N ALA A 116 -17.92 -7.50 15.90
CA ALA A 116 -17.45 -6.18 15.45
C ALA A 116 -15.92 -6.06 15.56
N GLU A 117 -15.32 -6.51 16.65
CA GLU A 117 -13.86 -6.56 16.81
C GLU A 117 -13.20 -7.50 15.76
N PHE A 118 -13.79 -8.65 15.50
CA PHE A 118 -13.32 -9.58 14.49
C PHE A 118 -13.29 -8.92 13.10
N TRP A 119 -14.36 -8.26 12.71
CA TRP A 119 -14.42 -7.58 11.39
C TRP A 119 -13.47 -6.39 11.30
N LEU A 120 -13.34 -5.61 12.37
CA LEU A 120 -12.34 -4.53 12.42
C LEU A 120 -10.93 -5.08 12.13
N HIS A 121 -10.56 -6.18 12.78
CA HIS A 121 -9.25 -6.80 12.62
C HIS A 121 -9.06 -7.48 11.26
N MET A 122 -10.10 -8.11 10.73
CA MET A 122 -10.08 -8.66 9.38
C MET A 122 -9.86 -7.57 8.32
N ASN A 123 -10.58 -6.46 8.44
CA ASN A 123 -10.39 -5.30 7.56
C ASN A 123 -8.99 -4.69 7.74
N ALA A 124 -8.56 -4.49 8.98
CA ALA A 124 -7.23 -3.98 9.28
C ALA A 124 -6.13 -4.85 8.66
N TRP A 125 -6.25 -6.18 8.79
CA TRP A 125 -5.30 -7.11 8.21
C TRP A 125 -5.28 -7.03 6.69
N SER A 126 -6.45 -7.09 6.05
CA SER A 126 -6.58 -7.04 4.58
C SER A 126 -6.03 -5.75 4.01
N LEU A 127 -6.43 -4.61 4.57
CA LEU A 127 -5.97 -3.29 4.11
C LEU A 127 -4.48 -3.08 4.36
N SER A 128 -3.92 -3.67 5.43
CA SER A 128 -2.48 -3.66 5.66
C SER A 128 -1.74 -4.46 4.59
N GLN A 129 -2.29 -5.63 4.17
CA GLN A 129 -1.67 -6.39 3.09
C GLN A 129 -1.77 -5.65 1.75
N PHE A 130 -2.86 -4.95 1.47
CA PHE A 130 -2.95 -4.06 0.31
C PHE A 130 -1.89 -2.96 0.38
N LEU A 131 -1.80 -2.22 1.49
CA LEU A 131 -0.77 -1.18 1.66
C LEU A 131 0.65 -1.70 1.35
N HIS A 132 1.00 -2.87 1.89
CA HIS A 132 2.32 -3.47 1.64
C HIS A 132 2.47 -3.94 0.19
N GLY A 133 1.39 -4.44 -0.41
CA GLY A 133 1.33 -4.80 -1.83
C GLY A 133 1.54 -3.59 -2.73
N GLU A 134 0.86 -2.49 -2.45
CA GLU A 134 0.98 -1.22 -3.21
C GLU A 134 2.40 -0.64 -3.11
N GLN A 135 3.05 -0.73 -1.94
CA GLN A 135 4.46 -0.36 -1.84
C GLN A 135 5.34 -1.27 -2.72
N GLY A 136 5.07 -2.56 -2.74
CA GLY A 136 5.73 -3.49 -3.66
C GLY A 136 5.52 -3.11 -5.12
N ALA A 137 4.27 -2.81 -5.50
CA ALA A 137 3.89 -2.39 -6.85
C ALA A 137 4.56 -1.06 -7.25
N LEU A 138 4.62 -0.10 -6.33
CA LEU A 138 5.35 1.16 -6.50
C LEU A 138 6.81 0.91 -6.86
N LEU A 139 7.48 0.05 -6.11
CA LEU A 139 8.88 -0.28 -6.35
C LEU A 139 9.08 -1.03 -7.68
N VAL A 140 8.19 -1.98 -8.00
CA VAL A 140 8.20 -2.72 -9.27
C VAL A 140 7.99 -1.78 -10.45
N ALA A 141 7.00 -0.91 -10.41
CA ALA A 141 6.73 0.08 -11.47
C ALA A 141 7.92 1.02 -11.66
N SER A 142 8.57 1.46 -10.58
CA SER A 142 9.77 2.30 -10.65
C SER A 142 10.94 1.58 -11.34
N GLN A 143 11.12 0.27 -11.10
CA GLN A 143 12.13 -0.53 -11.81
C GLN A 143 11.83 -0.62 -13.31
N LEU A 144 10.55 -0.76 -13.68
CA LEU A 144 10.13 -0.76 -15.09
C LEU A 144 10.44 0.55 -15.82
N CYS A 145 10.37 1.70 -15.15
CA CYS A 145 10.81 2.98 -15.74
C CYS A 145 12.26 2.91 -16.24
N SER A 146 13.12 2.20 -15.51
CA SER A 146 14.54 2.06 -15.85
C SER A 146 14.79 0.97 -16.89
N CYS A 147 14.17 -0.21 -16.75
CA CYS A 147 14.55 -1.41 -17.51
C CYS A 147 13.65 -1.75 -18.69
N ALA A 148 12.44 -1.18 -18.82
CA ALA A 148 11.55 -1.47 -19.93
C ALA A 148 12.19 -1.14 -21.29
N PRO A 149 11.97 -1.97 -22.33
CA PRO A 149 12.72 -1.86 -23.57
C PRO A 149 12.26 -0.70 -24.47
N THR A 150 11.01 -0.25 -24.38
CA THR A 150 10.46 0.81 -25.22
C THR A 150 10.17 2.08 -24.44
N LEU A 151 10.25 3.24 -25.08
CA LEU A 151 9.91 4.51 -24.44
C LEU A 151 8.45 4.54 -23.98
N ASN A 152 7.52 4.01 -24.78
CA ASN A 152 6.11 3.96 -24.38
C ASN A 152 5.90 3.13 -23.10
N ALA A 153 6.61 2.00 -22.96
CA ALA A 153 6.55 1.19 -21.74
C ALA A 153 7.15 1.93 -20.53
N LYS A 154 8.24 2.67 -20.71
CA LYS A 154 8.83 3.51 -19.65
C LYS A 154 7.88 4.62 -19.20
N LEU A 155 7.22 5.30 -20.14
CA LEU A 155 6.25 6.36 -19.82
C LEU A 155 5.03 5.80 -19.09
N TYR A 156 4.54 4.65 -19.54
CA TYR A 156 3.43 3.98 -18.86
C TYR A 156 3.83 3.52 -17.44
N ALA A 157 5.00 2.93 -17.29
CA ALA A 157 5.53 2.56 -15.97
C ALA A 157 5.67 3.79 -15.05
N GLY A 158 6.06 4.95 -15.60
CA GLY A 158 6.08 6.21 -14.86
C GLY A 158 4.70 6.64 -14.34
N SER A 159 3.64 6.47 -15.15
CA SER A 159 2.27 6.74 -14.68
C SER A 159 1.81 5.74 -13.62
N GLN A 160 2.15 4.46 -13.76
CA GLN A 160 1.87 3.46 -12.74
C GLN A 160 2.61 3.77 -11.43
N THR A 161 3.89 4.13 -11.49
CA THR A 161 4.64 4.52 -10.29
C THR A 161 3.93 5.63 -9.51
N PHE A 162 3.37 6.61 -10.21
CA PHE A 162 2.61 7.68 -9.58
C PHE A 162 1.26 7.20 -9.04
N ASP A 163 0.57 6.29 -9.73
CA ASP A 163 -0.67 5.69 -9.25
C ASP A 163 -0.45 4.89 -7.96
N GLU A 164 0.56 4.04 -7.93
CA GLU A 164 0.88 3.22 -6.76
C GLU A 164 1.31 4.08 -5.56
N ALA A 165 1.99 5.20 -5.79
CA ALA A 165 2.31 6.16 -4.73
C ALA A 165 1.04 6.71 -4.06
N ARG A 166 0.00 7.05 -4.84
CA ARG A 166 -1.30 7.49 -4.32
C ARG A 166 -2.04 6.39 -3.57
N HIS A 167 -1.97 5.15 -4.07
CA HIS A 167 -2.56 3.99 -3.38
C HIS A 167 -1.91 3.78 -2.02
N VAL A 168 -0.58 3.82 -1.93
CA VAL A 168 0.14 3.75 -0.65
C VAL A 168 -0.31 4.86 0.30
N GLU A 169 -0.42 6.09 -0.19
CA GLU A 169 -0.88 7.25 0.59
C GLU A 169 -2.29 7.01 1.15
N VAL A 170 -3.23 6.61 0.31
CA VAL A 170 -4.63 6.38 0.70
C VAL A 170 -4.77 5.25 1.71
N PHE A 171 -4.18 4.08 1.44
CA PHE A 171 -4.27 2.95 2.36
C PHE A 171 -3.61 3.27 3.70
N ASN A 172 -2.45 3.94 3.68
CA ASN A 172 -1.78 4.36 4.90
C ASN A 172 -2.66 5.35 5.70
N LYS A 173 -3.18 6.39 5.05
CA LYS A 173 -4.05 7.39 5.69
C LYS A 173 -5.34 6.76 6.23
N TYR A 174 -5.97 5.86 5.47
CA TYR A 174 -7.17 5.17 5.91
C TYR A 174 -6.91 4.28 7.14
N LEU A 175 -5.85 3.49 7.11
CA LEU A 175 -5.45 2.68 8.26
C LEU A 175 -5.17 3.54 9.50
N GLN A 176 -4.49 4.67 9.33
CA GLN A 176 -4.16 5.57 10.42
C GLN A 176 -5.37 6.31 10.99
N GLN A 177 -6.18 6.91 10.11
CA GLN A 177 -7.26 7.81 10.54
C GLN A 177 -8.57 7.08 10.86
N ARG A 178 -8.84 5.99 10.15
CA ARG A 178 -10.14 5.31 10.23
C ARG A 178 -10.08 4.01 11.03
N ILE A 179 -9.09 3.17 10.77
CA ILE A 179 -9.00 1.83 11.37
C ILE A 179 -8.24 1.85 12.69
N GLY A 180 -7.06 2.46 12.73
CA GLY A 180 -6.24 2.57 13.93
C GLY A 180 -5.40 1.34 14.25
N VAL A 181 -5.41 0.33 13.39
CA VAL A 181 -4.62 -0.90 13.54
C VAL A 181 -3.95 -1.23 12.22
N MET A 182 -2.66 -1.52 12.24
CA MET A 182 -1.91 -1.98 11.08
C MET A 182 -1.21 -3.30 11.40
N TYR A 183 -1.28 -4.24 10.46
CA TYR A 183 -0.60 -5.52 10.55
C TYR A 183 0.68 -5.52 9.71
N PRO A 184 1.71 -6.28 10.11
CA PRO A 184 2.89 -6.46 9.29
C PRO A 184 2.52 -7.22 7.99
N ILE A 185 3.39 -7.11 7.01
CA ILE A 185 3.29 -7.89 5.78
C ILE A 185 3.31 -9.39 6.10
N ASN A 186 2.40 -10.16 5.50
CA ASN A 186 2.47 -11.60 5.65
C ASN A 186 3.63 -12.19 4.83
N THR A 187 4.16 -13.30 5.31
CA THR A 187 5.37 -13.93 4.76
C THR A 187 5.21 -14.37 3.31
N HIS A 188 4.01 -14.77 2.88
CA HIS A 188 3.76 -15.19 1.50
C HIS A 188 3.77 -14.00 0.55
N LEU A 189 3.05 -12.93 0.90
CA LEU A 189 3.07 -11.69 0.12
C LEU A 189 4.50 -11.14 0.01
N LYS A 190 5.21 -11.06 1.13
CA LYS A 190 6.62 -10.63 1.14
C LYS A 190 7.48 -11.48 0.20
N SER A 191 7.35 -12.80 0.28
CA SER A 191 8.12 -13.70 -0.58
C SER A 191 7.85 -13.50 -2.08
N ILE A 192 6.60 -13.19 -2.45
CA ILE A 192 6.23 -12.89 -3.84
C ILE A 192 6.85 -11.56 -4.27
N ILE A 193 6.69 -10.51 -3.47
CA ILE A 193 7.24 -9.18 -3.76
C ILE A 193 8.77 -9.25 -3.87
N ASP A 194 9.45 -9.88 -2.91
CA ASP A 194 10.90 -10.05 -2.94
C ASP A 194 11.35 -10.76 -4.21
N LYS A 195 10.65 -11.81 -4.61
CA LYS A 195 10.97 -12.56 -5.82
C LYS A 195 10.81 -11.69 -7.08
N ILE A 196 9.74 -10.92 -7.17
CA ILE A 196 9.51 -10.01 -8.29
C ILE A 196 10.59 -8.92 -8.32
N LEU A 197 10.87 -8.28 -7.20
CA LEU A 197 11.83 -7.17 -7.11
C LEU A 197 13.27 -7.60 -7.41
N THR A 198 13.66 -8.82 -7.06
CA THR A 198 15.03 -9.33 -7.21
C THR A 198 15.26 -10.16 -8.47
N ASP A 199 14.21 -10.51 -9.24
CA ASP A 199 14.37 -11.24 -10.51
C ASP A 199 15.07 -10.34 -11.56
N PRO A 200 16.10 -10.84 -12.29
CA PRO A 200 16.83 -10.06 -13.28
C PRO A 200 16.04 -9.81 -14.58
N ARG A 201 14.91 -10.45 -14.77
CA ARG A 201 14.10 -10.35 -15.98
C ARG A 201 13.09 -9.21 -15.84
N TRP A 202 13.10 -8.30 -16.79
CA TRP A 202 12.18 -7.16 -16.77
C TRP A 202 10.71 -7.56 -16.96
N ASP A 203 10.45 -8.63 -17.71
CA ASP A 203 9.10 -9.15 -17.98
C ASP A 203 8.44 -9.76 -16.75
N MET A 204 9.22 -10.22 -15.76
CA MET A 204 8.71 -10.65 -14.46
C MET A 204 8.14 -9.50 -13.61
N LYS A 205 8.36 -8.26 -14.01
CA LYS A 205 7.80 -7.09 -13.33
C LYS A 205 6.33 -6.80 -13.74
N PHE A 206 5.79 -7.54 -14.72
CA PHE A 206 4.40 -7.41 -15.17
C PHE A 206 3.48 -8.51 -14.59
N ILE A 207 3.92 -9.26 -13.62
CA ILE A 207 3.12 -10.26 -12.90
C ILE A 207 2.45 -9.58 -11.70
#